data_4537be6e607ad743c90893e041d08774
#
_entry.id   4537be6e607ad743c90893e041d08774
#
_cell.length_a   1.000
_cell.length_b   1.000
_cell.length_c   1.000
_cell.angle_alpha   90.00
_cell.angle_beta   90.00
_cell.angle_gamma   90.00
#
_symmetry.space_group_name_H-M   'P 1'
#
loop_
_entity.id
_entity.type
_entity.pdbx_description
1 polymer ?
#
loop_
_entity_poly.entity_id
_entity_poly.type
_entity_poly.pdbx_seq_one_letter_code
_entity_poly.pdbx_strand_id
1 'polypeptide(L)'
;ELYQAYTDYYGMMDLTENMFRYVAQEVCGTTVIPYAEETIDLGKPFERLTMVDAVKKYAGVDFDQIPDTAAAKKLADEKGVHYEERHAKGDILNLFFEEFVEEHLIQPVFIMDHPVEISPLTKRKPDKPDYVERFELFIYGREMCNAYSELNDPIDQRERFKAQEAALAAGDEEANTTDEDFMNALEIGMPPTGGIGYGIDRLVMLLTNSPAIRDVLLFPTMKSLDSSTSKKADGKAEGAQTVGDNNGFFTPNSKIDFSNVKIEPLFEEAVDFETFSKSDFRAVKVKECVAVPKSKKLLQFTLDDGTGTDRTILSGIHAYYEPEELVGKTLIAITNLPPRAMMGIESCGMLLSAVCEENGEEKLNLLMVDNHIPAGAKLY
;
A
#
# COMPACT_ATOMS: atom_id res chain seq x y z
N GLU A 1 -14.40 6.31 3.54
CA GLU A 1 -13.94 7.44 4.33
C GLU A 1 -15.02 8.53 4.34
N LEU A 2 -15.25 9.19 5.46
CA LEU A 2 -16.20 10.30 5.56
C LEU A 2 -15.74 11.33 6.60
N TYR A 3 -16.23 12.55 6.42
CA TYR A 3 -16.02 13.68 7.33
C TYR A 3 -17.34 14.38 7.63
N GLN A 4 -17.51 14.80 8.85
CA GLN A 4 -18.70 15.55 9.29
C GLN A 4 -18.27 16.79 10.05
N ALA A 5 -18.72 17.96 9.58
CA ALA A 5 -18.50 19.23 10.29
C ALA A 5 -19.37 19.34 11.55
N TYR A 6 -18.90 20.09 12.52
CA TYR A 6 -19.55 20.37 13.80
C TYR A 6 -19.81 19.13 14.66
N THR A 7 -18.88 18.17 14.58
CA THR A 7 -18.82 17.00 15.45
C THR A 7 -17.37 16.75 15.90
N ASP A 8 -17.17 15.72 16.69
CA ASP A 8 -15.88 15.28 17.23
C ASP A 8 -15.77 13.74 17.14
N TYR A 9 -14.71 13.18 17.71
CA TYR A 9 -14.49 11.74 17.71
C TYR A 9 -15.55 10.95 18.50
N TYR A 10 -16.23 11.56 19.47
CA TYR A 10 -17.36 10.92 20.17
C TYR A 10 -18.56 10.76 19.23
N GLY A 11 -18.85 11.79 18.42
CA GLY A 11 -19.88 11.68 17.38
C GLY A 11 -19.56 10.59 16.34
N MET A 12 -18.28 10.43 16.01
CA MET A 12 -17.83 9.32 15.13
C MET A 12 -17.99 7.95 15.78
N MET A 13 -17.76 7.81 17.11
CA MET A 13 -18.04 6.56 17.83
C MET A 13 -19.53 6.19 17.76
N ASP A 14 -20.40 7.16 18.04
CA ASP A 14 -21.85 6.94 18.01
C ASP A 14 -22.34 6.56 16.60
N LEU A 15 -21.81 7.22 15.57
CA LEU A 15 -22.06 6.87 14.18
C LEU A 15 -21.62 5.43 13.88
N THR A 16 -20.42 5.07 14.28
CA THR A 16 -19.81 3.75 14.04
C THR A 16 -20.62 2.64 14.71
N GLU A 17 -20.91 2.79 15.99
CA GLU A 17 -21.68 1.80 16.77
C GLU A 17 -23.06 1.59 16.14
N ASN A 18 -23.74 2.68 15.76
CA ASN A 18 -25.04 2.59 15.12
C ASN A 18 -24.97 1.97 13.72
N MET A 19 -23.93 2.30 12.91
CA MET A 19 -23.74 1.75 11.58
C MET A 19 -23.49 0.24 11.62
N PHE A 20 -22.57 -0.22 12.46
CA PHE A 20 -22.27 -1.66 12.59
C PHE A 20 -23.49 -2.46 13.04
N ARG A 21 -24.24 -1.95 14.02
CA ARG A 21 -25.48 -2.55 14.50
C ARG A 21 -26.55 -2.59 13.41
N TYR A 22 -26.75 -1.48 12.70
CA TYR A 22 -27.73 -1.38 11.62
C TYR A 22 -27.41 -2.33 10.48
N VAL A 23 -26.17 -2.34 9.98
CA VAL A 23 -25.78 -3.20 8.86
C VAL A 23 -25.86 -4.69 9.24
N ALA A 24 -25.45 -5.08 10.44
CA ALA A 24 -25.58 -6.46 10.91
C ALA A 24 -27.06 -6.90 10.97
N GLN A 25 -27.95 -6.03 11.48
CA GLN A 25 -29.38 -6.32 11.52
C GLN A 25 -29.99 -6.45 10.13
N GLU A 26 -29.64 -5.57 9.19
CA GLU A 26 -30.18 -5.59 7.80
C GLU A 26 -29.64 -6.78 6.99
N VAL A 27 -28.37 -7.12 7.12
CA VAL A 27 -27.71 -8.14 6.30
C VAL A 27 -27.85 -9.54 6.92
N CYS A 28 -27.64 -9.66 8.24
CA CYS A 28 -27.66 -10.95 8.93
C CYS A 28 -28.99 -11.26 9.63
N GLY A 29 -29.90 -10.28 9.74
CA GLY A 29 -31.15 -10.40 10.50
C GLY A 29 -30.96 -10.43 12.01
N THR A 30 -29.74 -10.19 12.50
CA THR A 30 -29.38 -10.21 13.93
C THR A 30 -28.13 -9.37 14.18
N THR A 31 -28.00 -8.84 15.40
CA THR A 31 -26.78 -8.15 15.85
C THR A 31 -25.80 -9.06 16.57
N VAL A 32 -26.15 -10.32 16.78
CA VAL A 32 -25.29 -11.35 17.39
C VAL A 32 -24.86 -12.31 16.27
N ILE A 33 -23.61 -12.18 15.85
CA ILE A 33 -23.08 -12.86 14.67
C ILE A 33 -21.95 -13.83 15.05
N PRO A 34 -21.88 -15.02 14.41
CA PRO A 34 -20.73 -15.90 14.56
C PRO A 34 -19.55 -15.36 13.75
N TYR A 35 -18.36 -15.41 14.32
CA TYR A 35 -17.12 -15.14 13.60
C TYR A 35 -15.99 -16.05 14.10
N ALA A 36 -15.46 -16.88 13.22
CA ALA A 36 -14.56 -17.98 13.59
C ALA A 36 -15.14 -18.86 14.70
N GLU A 37 -14.45 -19.01 15.82
CA GLU A 37 -14.90 -19.81 16.97
C GLU A 37 -15.68 -18.99 18.01
N GLU A 38 -15.85 -17.69 17.77
CA GLU A 38 -16.46 -16.75 18.72
C GLU A 38 -17.84 -16.28 18.27
N THR A 39 -18.54 -15.66 19.18
CA THR A 39 -19.79 -14.95 18.93
C THR A 39 -19.60 -13.48 19.24
N ILE A 40 -19.81 -12.64 18.24
CA ILE A 40 -19.65 -11.18 18.35
C ILE A 40 -21.03 -10.55 18.56
N ASP A 41 -21.21 -9.80 19.64
CA ASP A 41 -22.46 -9.15 19.99
C ASP A 41 -22.39 -7.63 19.70
N LEU A 42 -22.83 -7.24 18.50
CA LEU A 42 -22.91 -5.83 18.06
C LEU A 42 -24.13 -5.10 18.66
N GLY A 43 -25.02 -5.82 19.35
CA GLY A 43 -26.22 -5.24 19.97
C GLY A 43 -25.94 -4.54 21.30
N LYS A 44 -24.87 -4.91 21.99
CA LYS A 44 -24.44 -4.27 23.23
C LYS A 44 -23.71 -2.95 22.95
N PRO A 45 -23.68 -2.02 23.91
CA PRO A 45 -22.75 -0.88 23.85
C PRO A 45 -21.31 -1.36 23.71
N PHE A 46 -20.57 -0.76 22.78
CA PHE A 46 -19.16 -1.08 22.60
C PHE A 46 -18.34 -0.54 23.77
N GLU A 47 -17.39 -1.34 24.28
CA GLU A 47 -16.49 -0.90 25.34
C GLU A 47 -15.67 0.30 24.87
N ARG A 48 -15.46 1.30 25.73
CA ARG A 48 -14.61 2.47 25.47
C ARG A 48 -13.44 2.43 26.44
N LEU A 49 -12.23 2.25 25.93
CA LEU A 49 -11.05 2.04 26.73
C LEU A 49 -9.91 2.92 26.19
N THR A 50 -9.23 3.68 27.06
CA THR A 50 -8.04 4.41 26.59
C THR A 50 -6.90 3.45 26.31
N MET A 51 -5.99 3.81 25.39
CA MET A 51 -4.83 2.97 25.10
C MET A 51 -3.99 2.68 26.33
N VAL A 52 -3.81 3.68 27.22
CA VAL A 52 -3.12 3.51 28.51
C VAL A 52 -3.84 2.50 29.42
N ASP A 53 -5.17 2.62 29.55
CA ASP A 53 -5.93 1.69 30.36
C ASP A 53 -5.94 0.26 29.77
N ALA A 54 -5.92 0.15 28.44
CA ALA A 54 -5.82 -1.13 27.75
C ALA A 54 -4.47 -1.81 28.03
N VAL A 55 -3.37 -1.08 27.86
CA VAL A 55 -2.02 -1.59 28.20
C VAL A 55 -1.92 -1.92 29.70
N LYS A 56 -2.51 -1.10 30.56
CA LYS A 56 -2.54 -1.38 31.99
C LYS A 56 -3.33 -2.67 32.30
N LYS A 57 -4.45 -2.87 31.65
CA LYS A 57 -5.32 -4.06 31.83
C LYS A 57 -4.62 -5.36 31.41
N TYR A 58 -3.94 -5.37 30.26
CA TYR A 58 -3.41 -6.60 29.66
C TYR A 58 -1.90 -6.80 29.89
N ALA A 59 -1.09 -5.74 29.84
CA ALA A 59 0.37 -5.82 30.10
C ALA A 59 0.76 -5.55 31.55
N GLY A 60 -0.18 -5.03 32.39
CA GLY A 60 0.08 -4.66 33.78
C GLY A 60 0.95 -3.42 33.96
N VAL A 61 1.05 -2.58 32.93
CA VAL A 61 1.91 -1.39 32.90
C VAL A 61 1.07 -0.11 32.78
N ASP A 62 1.27 0.83 33.68
CA ASP A 62 0.60 2.13 33.65
C ASP A 62 1.53 3.19 33.04
N PHE A 63 1.31 3.53 31.77
CA PHE A 63 2.13 4.49 31.04
C PHE A 63 1.98 5.94 31.56
N ASP A 64 0.90 6.29 32.25
CA ASP A 64 0.77 7.58 32.93
C ASP A 64 1.79 7.73 34.09
N GLN A 65 2.33 6.62 34.62
CA GLN A 65 3.36 6.61 35.64
C GLN A 65 4.80 6.57 35.07
N ILE A 66 4.97 6.42 33.77
CA ILE A 66 6.27 6.42 33.09
C ILE A 66 6.65 7.89 32.83
N PRO A 67 7.77 8.38 33.40
CA PRO A 67 8.08 9.80 33.36
C PRO A 67 8.55 10.32 32.00
N ASP A 68 9.30 9.50 31.25
CA ASP A 68 9.99 9.93 30.02
C ASP A 68 10.30 8.75 29.09
N THR A 69 10.83 9.08 27.91
CA THR A 69 11.23 8.11 26.88
C THR A 69 12.29 7.12 27.36
N ALA A 70 13.25 7.57 28.19
CA ALA A 70 14.30 6.68 28.68
C ALA A 70 13.76 5.60 29.61
N ALA A 71 12.79 5.96 30.46
CA ALA A 71 12.09 5.03 31.33
C ALA A 71 11.19 4.05 30.50
N ALA A 72 10.54 4.55 29.44
CA ALA A 72 9.75 3.71 28.53
C ALA A 72 10.63 2.69 27.79
N LYS A 73 11.78 3.10 27.24
CA LYS A 73 12.75 2.21 26.59
C LYS A 73 13.28 1.12 27.54
N LYS A 74 13.64 1.52 28.76
CA LYS A 74 14.07 0.56 29.79
C LYS A 74 12.99 -0.47 30.10
N LEU A 75 11.74 -0.04 30.19
CA LEU A 75 10.61 -0.94 30.41
C LEU A 75 10.39 -1.87 29.21
N ALA A 76 10.56 -1.37 27.99
CA ALA A 76 10.48 -2.18 26.77
C ALA A 76 11.57 -3.29 26.78
N ASP A 77 12.82 -2.94 27.14
CA ASP A 77 13.91 -3.91 27.32
C ASP A 77 13.54 -5.00 28.37
N GLU A 78 13.00 -4.58 29.51
CA GLU A 78 12.57 -5.50 30.60
C GLU A 78 11.44 -6.45 30.17
N LYS A 79 10.56 -6.01 29.26
CA LYS A 79 9.41 -6.76 28.76
C LYS A 79 9.68 -7.49 27.45
N GLY A 80 10.83 -7.25 26.81
CA GLY A 80 11.21 -7.86 25.53
C GLY A 80 10.50 -7.24 24.32
N VAL A 81 9.97 -6.00 24.44
CA VAL A 81 9.36 -5.25 23.34
C VAL A 81 10.45 -4.60 22.50
N HIS A 82 10.46 -4.89 21.22
CA HIS A 82 11.46 -4.32 20.30
C HIS A 82 11.09 -2.89 19.89
N TYR A 83 12.05 -1.98 19.92
CA TYR A 83 11.86 -0.58 19.51
C TYR A 83 13.07 -0.09 18.72
N GLU A 84 12.88 1.02 17.98
CA GLU A 84 13.96 1.72 17.29
C GLU A 84 14.48 2.89 18.15
N GLU A 85 15.74 3.30 17.90
CA GLU A 85 16.35 4.38 18.70
C GLU A 85 15.59 5.71 18.59
N ARG A 86 14.94 5.96 17.46
CA ARG A 86 14.12 7.16 17.22
C ARG A 86 12.81 7.19 18.00
N HIS A 87 12.30 6.05 18.46
CA HIS A 87 11.02 5.96 19.14
C HIS A 87 10.99 6.76 20.45
N ALA A 88 9.94 7.57 20.59
CA ALA A 88 9.61 8.31 21.80
C ALA A 88 8.71 7.49 22.73
N LYS A 89 8.26 8.06 23.84
CA LYS A 89 7.41 7.38 24.83
C LYS A 89 6.08 6.91 24.22
N GLY A 90 5.47 7.73 23.36
CA GLY A 90 4.19 7.41 22.73
C GLY A 90 4.29 6.26 21.74
N ASP A 91 5.39 6.20 20.95
CA ASP A 91 5.64 5.07 20.05
C ASP A 91 5.78 3.76 20.84
N ILE A 92 6.48 3.79 21.98
CA ILE A 92 6.65 2.62 22.83
C ILE A 92 5.33 2.18 23.47
N LEU A 93 4.46 3.12 23.85
CA LEU A 93 3.10 2.78 24.31
C LEU A 93 2.33 2.02 23.22
N ASN A 94 2.43 2.46 21.97
CA ASN A 94 1.81 1.79 20.83
C ASN A 94 2.37 0.37 20.61
N LEU A 95 3.69 0.19 20.67
CA LEU A 95 4.30 -1.14 20.59
C LEU A 95 3.84 -2.09 21.72
N PHE A 96 3.65 -1.56 22.93
CA PHE A 96 3.05 -2.35 24.03
C PHE A 96 1.59 -2.73 23.77
N PHE A 97 0.84 -1.83 23.14
CA PHE A 97 -0.54 -2.10 22.74
C PHE A 97 -0.59 -3.22 21.68
N GLU A 98 0.21 -3.13 20.64
CA GLU A 98 0.30 -4.15 19.58
C GLU A 98 0.71 -5.52 20.12
N GLU A 99 1.72 -5.57 20.99
CA GLU A 99 2.26 -6.84 21.50
C GLU A 99 1.37 -7.53 22.55
N PHE A 100 0.70 -6.76 23.41
CA PHE A 100 0.02 -7.33 24.59
C PHE A 100 -1.50 -7.14 24.62
N VAL A 101 -2.07 -6.32 23.73
CA VAL A 101 -3.49 -5.95 23.85
C VAL A 101 -4.32 -6.43 22.67
N GLU A 102 -3.89 -6.19 21.43
CA GLU A 102 -4.71 -6.40 20.23
C GLU A 102 -5.35 -7.77 20.15
N GLU A 103 -4.58 -8.84 20.37
CA GLU A 103 -5.08 -10.21 20.28
C GLU A 103 -6.20 -10.55 21.30
N HIS A 104 -6.32 -9.76 22.36
CA HIS A 104 -7.33 -9.96 23.40
C HIS A 104 -8.65 -9.21 23.14
N LEU A 105 -8.70 -8.37 22.11
CA LEU A 105 -9.86 -7.52 21.78
C LEU A 105 -10.88 -8.30 20.93
N ILE A 106 -11.56 -9.25 21.52
CA ILE A 106 -12.51 -10.14 20.80
C ILE A 106 -13.85 -9.43 20.54
N GLN A 107 -14.48 -8.86 21.58
CA GLN A 107 -15.73 -8.11 21.45
C GLN A 107 -15.46 -6.68 21.00
N PRO A 108 -16.45 -5.97 20.43
CA PRO A 108 -16.27 -4.60 19.96
C PRO A 108 -15.77 -3.67 21.05
N VAL A 109 -14.63 -3.04 20.85
CA VAL A 109 -14.04 -2.07 21.78
C VAL A 109 -13.42 -0.91 21.01
N PHE A 110 -13.72 0.31 21.44
CA PHE A 110 -13.05 1.52 21.00
C PHE A 110 -11.79 1.72 21.85
N ILE A 111 -10.63 1.68 21.22
CA ILE A 111 -9.36 2.09 21.83
C ILE A 111 -9.18 3.59 21.55
N MET A 112 -9.14 4.37 22.62
CA MET A 112 -9.18 5.84 22.58
C MET A 112 -7.87 6.44 23.06
N ASP A 113 -7.73 7.74 22.82
CA ASP A 113 -6.66 8.55 23.39
C ASP A 113 -5.27 8.04 23.02
N HIS A 114 -5.05 7.96 21.70
CA HIS A 114 -3.75 7.56 21.14
C HIS A 114 -2.67 8.60 21.43
N PRO A 115 -1.39 8.21 21.49
CA PRO A 115 -0.27 9.14 21.64
C PRO A 115 -0.18 10.14 20.47
N VAL A 116 0.30 11.32 20.80
CA VAL A 116 0.49 12.40 19.83
C VAL A 116 1.54 12.08 18.77
N GLU A 117 2.54 11.29 19.11
CA GLU A 117 3.66 10.90 18.26
C GLU A 117 3.18 10.14 17.01
N ILE A 118 2.20 9.26 17.17
CA ILE A 118 1.65 8.42 16.09
C ILE A 118 0.38 8.99 15.43
N SER A 119 0.04 10.27 15.69
CA SER A 119 -1.24 10.87 15.28
C SER A 119 -1.08 12.28 14.73
N PRO A 120 -0.39 12.47 13.59
CA PRO A 120 0.05 13.79 13.11
C PRO A 120 -1.07 14.72 12.63
N LEU A 121 -2.28 14.21 12.34
CA LEU A 121 -3.40 14.97 11.79
C LEU A 121 -4.56 15.13 12.77
N THR A 122 -4.34 14.74 14.04
CA THR A 122 -5.40 14.65 15.04
C THR A 122 -5.29 15.74 16.09
N LYS A 123 -6.42 16.25 16.53
CA LYS A 123 -6.53 17.27 17.57
C LYS A 123 -6.07 16.73 18.93
N ARG A 124 -5.24 17.53 19.64
CA ARG A 124 -4.80 17.18 21.02
C ARG A 124 -5.97 17.25 22.00
N LYS A 125 -5.93 16.38 22.99
CA LYS A 125 -6.84 16.49 24.13
C LYS A 125 -6.48 17.73 24.97
N PRO A 126 -7.46 18.58 25.30
CA PRO A 126 -7.19 19.80 26.07
C PRO A 126 -6.66 19.53 27.49
N ASP A 127 -7.08 18.43 28.10
CA ASP A 127 -6.74 18.03 29.47
C ASP A 127 -5.49 17.15 29.56
N LYS A 128 -5.13 16.47 28.44
CA LYS A 128 -3.97 15.58 28.34
C LYS A 128 -3.27 15.77 26.99
N PRO A 129 -2.47 16.81 26.79
CA PRO A 129 -1.93 17.19 25.46
C PRO A 129 -0.91 16.21 24.86
N ASP A 130 -0.43 15.22 25.62
CA ASP A 130 0.38 14.11 25.12
C ASP A 130 -0.45 13.06 24.36
N TYR A 131 -1.78 13.16 24.46
CA TYR A 131 -2.74 12.30 23.79
C TYR A 131 -3.65 13.11 22.88
N VAL A 132 -4.27 12.43 21.92
CA VAL A 132 -5.12 13.03 20.91
C VAL A 132 -6.55 12.46 20.95
N GLU A 133 -7.50 13.21 20.40
CA GLU A 133 -8.90 12.81 20.25
C GLU A 133 -9.05 11.85 19.07
N ARG A 134 -8.52 10.61 19.22
CA ARG A 134 -8.53 9.52 18.24
C ARG A 134 -9.07 8.25 18.86
N PHE A 135 -9.75 7.45 18.08
CA PHE A 135 -10.05 6.09 18.42
C PHE A 135 -9.85 5.15 17.24
N GLU A 136 -9.60 3.91 17.54
CA GLU A 136 -9.72 2.78 16.64
C GLU A 136 -10.73 1.78 17.21
N LEU A 137 -11.59 1.22 16.34
CA LEU A 137 -12.49 0.14 16.73
C LEU A 137 -11.81 -1.20 16.45
N PHE A 138 -11.67 -2.00 17.48
CA PHE A 138 -11.20 -3.38 17.36
C PHE A 138 -12.35 -4.38 17.54
N ILE A 139 -12.37 -5.40 16.68
CA ILE A 139 -13.23 -6.59 16.80
C ILE A 139 -12.41 -7.80 16.38
N TYR A 140 -12.35 -8.81 17.24
CA TYR A 140 -11.60 -10.05 16.99
C TYR A 140 -10.11 -9.79 16.68
N GLY A 141 -9.46 -8.93 17.47
CA GLY A 141 -8.06 -8.55 17.31
C GLY A 141 -7.74 -7.81 16.00
N ARG A 142 -8.72 -7.16 15.37
CA ARG A 142 -8.54 -6.44 14.12
C ARG A 142 -9.13 -5.04 14.19
N GLU A 143 -8.38 -4.07 13.75
CA GLU A 143 -8.87 -2.71 13.52
C GLU A 143 -9.94 -2.73 12.43
N MET A 144 -11.12 -2.23 12.75
CA MET A 144 -12.28 -2.12 11.86
C MET A 144 -12.47 -0.73 11.28
N CYS A 145 -12.08 0.30 12.02
CA CYS A 145 -12.06 1.68 11.59
C CYS A 145 -11.13 2.51 12.46
N ASN A 146 -10.70 3.64 11.91
CA ASN A 146 -9.87 4.65 12.55
C ASN A 146 -10.51 6.02 12.37
N ALA A 147 -10.67 6.76 13.46
CA ALA A 147 -11.36 8.05 13.47
C ALA A 147 -10.80 9.01 14.50
N TYR A 148 -10.96 10.29 14.23
CA TYR A 148 -10.49 11.33 15.13
C TYR A 148 -11.23 12.66 14.94
N SER A 149 -11.08 13.55 15.94
CA SER A 149 -11.34 14.97 15.73
C SER A 149 -10.21 15.54 14.88
N GLU A 150 -10.54 16.10 13.72
CA GLU A 150 -9.56 16.66 12.79
C GLU A 150 -8.79 17.81 13.43
N LEU A 151 -7.48 17.85 13.25
CA LEU A 151 -6.66 18.96 13.68
C LEU A 151 -6.96 20.17 12.80
N ASN A 152 -7.62 21.18 13.38
CA ASN A 152 -8.03 22.40 12.69
C ASN A 152 -7.28 23.66 13.16
N ASP A 153 -6.19 23.49 13.90
CA ASP A 153 -5.27 24.57 14.28
C ASP A 153 -4.05 24.53 13.35
N PRO A 154 -3.89 25.53 12.45
CA PRO A 154 -2.79 25.56 11.50
C PRO A 154 -1.41 25.70 12.16
N ILE A 155 -1.34 26.28 13.37
CA ILE A 155 -0.08 26.44 14.10
C ILE A 155 0.40 25.06 14.62
N ASP A 156 -0.48 24.31 15.31
CA ASP A 156 -0.17 22.95 15.78
C ASP A 156 0.11 22.03 14.58
N GLN A 157 -0.69 22.13 13.50
CA GLN A 157 -0.47 21.30 12.31
C GLN A 157 0.91 21.52 11.69
N ARG A 158 1.36 22.77 11.59
CA ARG A 158 2.68 23.09 11.06
C ARG A 158 3.82 22.54 11.95
N GLU A 159 3.61 22.52 13.26
CA GLU A 159 4.56 21.90 14.20
C GLU A 159 4.60 20.35 14.01
N ARG A 160 3.44 19.73 13.78
CA ARG A 160 3.36 18.27 13.52
C ARG A 160 4.07 17.90 12.22
N PHE A 161 3.87 18.65 11.14
CA PHE A 161 4.56 18.39 9.87
C PHE A 161 6.08 18.54 10.01
N LYS A 162 6.57 19.55 10.76
CA LYS A 162 8.01 19.66 11.05
C LYS A 162 8.55 18.44 11.81
N ALA A 163 7.77 17.91 12.75
CA ALA A 163 8.15 16.68 13.46
C ALA A 163 8.18 15.46 12.52
N GLN A 164 7.23 15.35 11.59
CA GLN A 164 7.21 14.32 10.56
C GLN A 164 8.43 14.43 9.61
N GLU A 165 8.77 15.63 9.14
CA GLU A 165 9.97 15.86 8.33
C GLU A 165 11.26 15.46 9.06
N ALA A 166 11.33 15.74 10.36
CA ALA A 166 12.47 15.31 11.18
C ALA A 166 12.52 13.78 11.34
N ALA A 167 11.37 13.12 11.47
CA ALA A 167 11.26 11.67 11.53
C ALA A 167 11.67 11.01 10.19
N LEU A 168 11.20 11.58 9.06
CA LEU A 168 11.62 11.16 7.71
C LEU A 168 13.13 11.27 7.52
N ALA A 169 13.73 12.40 7.95
CA ALA A 169 15.19 12.59 7.91
C ALA A 169 15.95 11.62 8.82
N ALA A 170 15.30 11.09 9.86
CA ALA A 170 15.85 10.06 10.75
C ALA A 170 15.59 8.62 10.26
N GLY A 171 14.99 8.44 9.07
CA GLY A 171 14.78 7.13 8.44
C GLY A 171 13.39 6.54 8.63
N ASP A 172 12.40 7.33 9.04
CA ASP A 172 11.01 6.91 9.09
C ASP A 172 10.37 7.00 7.69
N GLU A 173 10.26 5.88 7.00
CA GLU A 173 9.70 5.82 5.64
C GLU A 173 8.18 6.11 5.57
N GLU A 174 7.48 6.02 6.70
CA GLU A 174 6.03 6.30 6.78
C GLU A 174 5.73 7.78 7.08
N ALA A 175 6.74 8.57 7.47
CA ALA A 175 6.56 9.97 7.78
C ALA A 175 6.33 10.82 6.51
N ASN A 176 5.51 11.86 6.64
CA ASN A 176 5.09 12.71 5.53
C ASN A 176 5.85 14.03 5.50
N THR A 177 5.97 14.60 4.30
CA THR A 177 6.44 15.98 4.09
C THR A 177 5.30 16.98 4.28
N THR A 178 5.65 18.25 4.54
CA THR A 178 4.66 19.34 4.64
C THR A 178 3.94 19.53 3.30
N ASP A 179 2.61 19.52 3.35
CA ASP A 179 1.75 19.91 2.24
C ASP A 179 1.33 21.38 2.43
N GLU A 180 1.94 22.29 1.67
CA GLU A 180 1.66 23.73 1.79
C GLU A 180 0.27 24.10 1.25
N ASP A 181 -0.31 23.36 0.30
CA ASP A 181 -1.67 23.62 -0.17
C ASP A 181 -2.69 23.24 0.90
N PHE A 182 -2.47 22.12 1.60
CA PHE A 182 -3.26 21.75 2.77
C PHE A 182 -3.13 22.79 3.88
N MET A 183 -1.91 23.26 4.17
CA MET A 183 -1.68 24.30 5.19
C MET A 183 -2.39 25.61 4.84
N ASN A 184 -2.33 26.04 3.58
CA ASN A 184 -3.04 27.24 3.11
C ASN A 184 -4.56 27.09 3.25
N ALA A 185 -5.10 25.92 2.91
CA ALA A 185 -6.53 25.63 3.09
C ALA A 185 -6.94 25.68 4.58
N LEU A 186 -6.11 25.14 5.45
CA LEU A 186 -6.36 25.13 6.90
C LEU A 186 -6.31 26.52 7.51
N GLU A 187 -5.41 27.41 7.03
CA GLU A 187 -5.31 28.80 7.45
C GLU A 187 -6.53 29.66 7.02
N ILE A 188 -7.20 29.32 5.90
CA ILE A 188 -8.46 29.94 5.49
C ILE A 188 -9.57 29.61 6.49
N GLY A 189 -9.57 28.39 7.03
CA GLY A 189 -10.44 27.95 8.11
C GLY A 189 -11.09 26.61 7.86
N MET A 190 -11.05 25.77 8.88
CA MET A 190 -11.72 24.47 8.96
C MET A 190 -12.62 24.46 10.20
N PRO A 191 -13.92 24.13 10.09
CA PRO A 191 -14.79 23.97 11.26
C PRO A 191 -14.32 22.79 12.11
N PRO A 192 -14.73 22.68 13.39
CA PRO A 192 -14.60 21.44 14.13
C PRO A 192 -15.19 20.28 13.32
N THR A 193 -14.40 19.25 13.07
CA THR A 193 -14.77 18.16 12.16
C THR A 193 -14.34 16.83 12.77
N GLY A 194 -15.21 15.83 12.70
CA GLY A 194 -14.87 14.45 12.93
C GLY A 194 -14.66 13.73 11.60
N GLY A 195 -13.57 12.99 11.45
CA GLY A 195 -13.25 12.16 10.30
C GLY A 195 -13.14 10.70 10.67
N ILE A 196 -13.46 9.79 9.74
CA ILE A 196 -13.37 8.35 9.95
C ILE A 196 -13.10 7.60 8.65
N GLY A 197 -12.21 6.61 8.72
CA GLY A 197 -11.98 5.60 7.69
C GLY A 197 -12.46 4.24 8.16
N TYR A 198 -13.29 3.56 7.35
CA TYR A 198 -13.80 2.22 7.62
C TYR A 198 -13.11 1.17 6.76
N GLY A 199 -12.65 0.08 7.37
CA GLY A 199 -12.22 -1.11 6.65
C GLY A 199 -13.40 -1.90 6.13
N ILE A 200 -13.95 -1.54 4.97
CA ILE A 200 -15.14 -2.19 4.40
C ILE A 200 -14.93 -3.67 4.15
N ASP A 201 -13.76 -4.07 3.64
CA ASP A 201 -13.44 -5.49 3.45
C ASP A 201 -13.43 -6.24 4.79
N ARG A 202 -12.90 -5.65 5.86
CA ARG A 202 -12.91 -6.22 7.21
C ARG A 202 -14.33 -6.34 7.76
N LEU A 203 -15.20 -5.35 7.51
CA LEU A 203 -16.61 -5.43 7.87
C LEU A 203 -17.32 -6.56 7.12
N VAL A 204 -17.08 -6.71 5.82
CA VAL A 204 -17.62 -7.81 5.03
C VAL A 204 -17.12 -9.16 5.55
N MET A 205 -15.82 -9.29 5.86
CA MET A 205 -15.25 -10.49 6.48
C MET A 205 -16.01 -10.86 7.78
N LEU A 206 -16.26 -9.88 8.63
CA LEU A 206 -16.98 -10.06 9.89
C LEU A 206 -18.41 -10.57 9.66
N LEU A 207 -19.18 -9.90 8.78
CA LEU A 207 -20.59 -10.23 8.52
C LEU A 207 -20.80 -11.55 7.77
N THR A 208 -19.80 -12.00 6.99
CA THR A 208 -19.86 -13.23 6.19
C THR A 208 -19.14 -14.41 6.85
N ASN A 209 -18.59 -14.23 8.05
CA ASN A 209 -17.74 -15.21 8.73
C ASN A 209 -16.57 -15.69 7.84
N SER A 210 -15.91 -14.77 7.16
CA SER A 210 -14.80 -15.07 6.24
C SER A 210 -13.48 -14.62 6.88
N PRO A 211 -12.60 -15.53 7.34
CA PRO A 211 -11.39 -15.18 8.09
C PRO A 211 -10.28 -14.58 7.21
N ALA A 212 -10.33 -14.78 5.89
CA ALA A 212 -9.34 -14.31 4.95
C ALA A 212 -9.89 -13.22 4.02
N ILE A 213 -9.19 -12.09 3.90
CA ILE A 213 -9.60 -10.95 3.05
C ILE A 213 -9.81 -11.34 1.58
N ARG A 214 -9.03 -12.28 1.06
CA ARG A 214 -9.17 -12.77 -0.32
C ARG A 214 -10.55 -13.40 -0.61
N ASP A 215 -11.24 -13.87 0.43
CA ASP A 215 -12.53 -14.55 0.27
C ASP A 215 -13.67 -13.53 0.08
N VAL A 216 -13.44 -12.28 0.38
CA VAL A 216 -14.41 -11.17 0.24
C VAL A 216 -14.04 -10.17 -0.87
N LEU A 217 -12.84 -10.24 -1.40
CA LEU A 217 -12.43 -9.43 -2.55
C LEU A 217 -12.96 -10.04 -3.85
N LEU A 218 -13.56 -9.21 -4.72
CA LEU A 218 -14.05 -9.66 -6.03
C LEU A 218 -12.93 -10.13 -6.96
N PHE A 219 -11.75 -9.52 -6.86
CA PHE A 219 -10.57 -9.82 -7.68
C PHE A 219 -9.31 -9.91 -6.80
N PRO A 220 -9.19 -10.93 -5.94
CA PRO A 220 -8.05 -11.05 -5.05
C PRO A 220 -6.79 -11.42 -5.84
N THR A 221 -5.65 -10.85 -5.45
CA THR A 221 -4.35 -11.31 -5.93
C THR A 221 -4.04 -12.68 -5.34
N MET A 222 -4.07 -13.72 -6.17
CA MET A 222 -3.87 -15.11 -5.77
C MET A 222 -2.46 -15.59 -6.12
N LYS A 223 -1.85 -16.42 -5.27
CA LYS A 223 -0.68 -17.20 -5.68
C LYS A 223 -1.10 -18.23 -6.71
N SER A 224 -0.28 -18.42 -7.75
CA SER A 224 -0.50 -19.47 -8.74
C SER A 224 -0.64 -20.85 -8.07
N LEU A 225 -1.63 -21.64 -8.50
CA LEU A 225 -1.89 -22.98 -7.95
C LEU A 225 -0.76 -23.99 -8.24
N ASP A 226 0.11 -23.68 -9.20
CA ASP A 226 1.18 -24.60 -9.67
C ASP A 226 2.40 -24.66 -8.73
N SER A 227 2.45 -23.92 -7.62
CA SER A 227 3.58 -23.91 -6.69
C SER A 227 3.54 -25.01 -5.61
N SER A 228 2.56 -25.93 -5.59
CA SER A 228 2.38 -26.89 -4.48
C SER A 228 2.49 -28.38 -4.82
N THR A 229 2.88 -28.78 -6.05
CA THR A 229 3.07 -30.21 -6.34
C THR A 229 4.32 -30.48 -7.19
N SER A 230 5.51 -30.47 -6.57
CA SER A 230 6.63 -31.27 -7.08
C SER A 230 7.08 -32.28 -6.04
N LYS A 231 6.27 -33.32 -5.81
CA LYS A 231 6.79 -34.61 -5.37
C LYS A 231 7.15 -35.38 -6.62
N LYS A 232 8.43 -35.78 -6.69
CA LYS A 232 9.03 -36.59 -7.71
C LYS A 232 8.14 -37.79 -8.07
N ALA A 233 7.87 -37.98 -9.37
CA ALA A 233 7.62 -39.28 -9.97
C ALA A 233 8.28 -39.26 -11.34
N ASP A 234 9.29 -40.11 -11.50
CA ASP A 234 9.91 -40.45 -12.77
C ASP A 234 8.89 -41.13 -13.69
N GLY A 235 8.75 -40.64 -14.91
CA GLY A 235 7.95 -41.32 -15.94
C GLY A 235 7.79 -40.47 -17.19
N LYS A 236 8.52 -40.81 -18.23
CA LYS A 236 8.39 -40.29 -19.60
C LYS A 236 6.95 -40.32 -20.10
N ALA A 237 6.47 -39.22 -20.65
CA ALA A 237 5.48 -39.17 -21.72
C ALA A 237 5.69 -37.92 -22.57
N GLU A 238 5.84 -38.13 -23.86
CA GLU A 238 6.00 -37.13 -24.92
C GLU A 238 4.67 -36.40 -25.19
N GLY A 239 4.76 -35.10 -25.44
CA GLY A 239 3.92 -34.40 -26.41
C GLY A 239 2.57 -33.88 -25.93
N ALA A 240 2.54 -32.62 -25.42
CA ALA A 240 1.45 -31.68 -25.69
C ALA A 240 2.00 -30.27 -25.48
N GLN A 241 2.05 -29.49 -26.56
CA GLN A 241 2.28 -28.04 -26.49
C GLN A 241 1.10 -27.39 -25.77
N THR A 242 1.31 -26.98 -24.56
CA THR A 242 0.38 -26.05 -23.86
C THR A 242 0.83 -24.64 -24.13
N VAL A 243 -0.09 -23.84 -24.66
CA VAL A 243 -0.02 -22.39 -24.78
C VAL A 243 0.40 -21.79 -23.43
N GLY A 244 1.48 -21.00 -23.44
CA GLY A 244 2.14 -20.49 -22.24
C GLY A 244 1.20 -19.73 -21.31
N ASP A 245 1.11 -20.24 -20.10
CA ASP A 245 0.49 -19.54 -18.98
C ASP A 245 1.33 -18.30 -18.60
N ASN A 246 0.70 -17.12 -18.68
CA ASN A 246 1.28 -15.82 -18.29
C ASN A 246 1.54 -15.65 -16.79
N ASN A 247 1.62 -16.73 -16.01
CA ASN A 247 1.70 -16.73 -14.55
C ASN A 247 3.08 -16.42 -13.95
N GLY A 248 4.11 -16.16 -14.78
CA GLY A 248 5.45 -15.78 -14.31
C GLY A 248 5.66 -14.29 -14.04
N PHE A 249 4.67 -13.46 -14.32
CA PHE A 249 4.82 -12.01 -14.36
C PHE A 249 5.02 -11.33 -12.99
N PHE A 250 4.51 -11.94 -11.93
CA PHE A 250 4.58 -11.39 -10.58
C PHE A 250 5.15 -12.41 -9.59
N THR A 251 6.43 -12.71 -9.71
CA THR A 251 7.14 -13.47 -8.68
C THR A 251 7.38 -12.52 -7.49
N PRO A 252 6.95 -12.85 -6.25
CA PRO A 252 7.22 -12.01 -5.09
C PRO A 252 8.74 -11.82 -4.88
N ASN A 253 9.19 -10.58 -4.65
CA ASN A 253 10.61 -10.25 -4.43
C ASN A 253 11.27 -11.10 -3.33
N SER A 254 10.52 -11.48 -2.28
CA SER A 254 11.00 -12.35 -1.19
C SER A 254 11.43 -13.77 -1.63
N LYS A 255 11.10 -14.17 -2.88
CA LYS A 255 11.48 -15.47 -3.47
C LYS A 255 12.59 -15.36 -4.51
N ILE A 256 13.05 -14.15 -4.82
CA ILE A 256 14.08 -13.89 -5.81
C ILE A 256 15.38 -13.57 -5.05
N ASP A 257 16.44 -14.25 -5.37
CA ASP A 257 17.76 -13.96 -4.82
C ASP A 257 18.48 -12.96 -5.74
N PHE A 258 18.64 -11.73 -5.26
CA PHE A 258 19.37 -10.66 -5.95
C PHE A 258 20.82 -10.52 -5.50
N SER A 259 21.38 -11.44 -4.70
CA SER A 259 22.72 -11.34 -4.15
C SER A 259 23.84 -11.23 -5.20
N ASN A 260 23.60 -11.76 -6.41
CA ASN A 260 24.54 -11.74 -7.54
C ASN A 260 24.15 -10.73 -8.62
N VAL A 261 23.16 -9.85 -8.35
CA VAL A 261 22.71 -8.83 -9.30
C VAL A 261 23.42 -7.52 -9.03
N LYS A 262 23.98 -6.92 -10.06
CA LYS A 262 24.53 -5.56 -10.03
C LYS A 262 23.64 -4.66 -10.86
N ILE A 263 23.31 -3.51 -10.31
CA ILE A 263 22.58 -2.44 -10.98
C ILE A 263 23.51 -1.27 -11.25
N GLU A 264 23.24 -0.54 -12.31
CA GLU A 264 23.94 0.69 -12.64
C GLU A 264 23.61 1.77 -11.59
N PRO A 265 24.63 2.39 -10.93
CA PRO A 265 24.36 3.41 -9.94
C PRO A 265 23.81 4.69 -10.60
N LEU A 266 22.97 5.42 -9.85
CA LEU A 266 22.49 6.73 -10.29
C LEU A 266 23.61 7.75 -10.21
N PHE A 267 23.97 8.41 -11.33
CA PHE A 267 24.91 9.52 -11.42
C PHE A 267 24.46 10.65 -12.35
N GLU A 268 23.22 10.62 -12.76
CA GLU A 268 22.65 11.70 -13.56
C GLU A 268 22.19 12.85 -12.65
N GLU A 269 22.27 14.08 -13.18
CA GLU A 269 21.72 15.22 -12.48
C GLU A 269 20.19 15.13 -12.35
N ALA A 270 19.64 15.71 -11.30
CA ALA A 270 18.20 15.77 -11.11
C ALA A 270 17.51 16.50 -12.27
N VAL A 271 16.47 15.90 -12.81
CA VAL A 271 15.63 16.51 -13.84
C VAL A 271 14.46 17.21 -13.16
N ASP A 272 14.22 18.49 -13.53
CA ASP A 272 13.08 19.24 -13.02
C ASP A 272 11.75 18.66 -13.55
N PHE A 273 10.69 18.85 -12.78
CA PHE A 273 9.36 18.29 -13.08
C PHE A 273 8.81 18.81 -14.42
N GLU A 274 9.07 20.06 -14.79
CA GLU A 274 8.59 20.63 -16.06
C GLU A 274 9.21 19.92 -17.26
N THR A 275 10.50 19.61 -17.19
CA THR A 275 11.21 18.85 -18.23
C THR A 275 10.70 17.40 -18.29
N PHE A 276 10.57 16.73 -17.15
CA PHE A 276 10.06 15.36 -17.07
C PHE A 276 8.62 15.25 -17.58
N SER A 277 7.74 16.19 -17.22
CA SER A 277 6.32 16.18 -17.59
C SER A 277 6.06 16.34 -19.10
N LYS A 278 7.07 16.75 -19.86
CA LYS A 278 7.02 16.80 -21.33
C LYS A 278 7.13 15.42 -21.96
N SER A 279 7.56 14.41 -21.22
CA SER A 279 7.66 13.03 -21.70
C SER A 279 6.27 12.38 -21.71
N ASP A 280 5.91 11.72 -22.81
CA ASP A 280 4.61 11.05 -22.95
C ASP A 280 4.80 9.53 -22.91
N PHE A 281 4.67 8.96 -21.71
CA PHE A 281 4.73 7.51 -21.49
C PHE A 281 3.35 6.90 -21.68
N ARG A 282 3.26 5.84 -22.50
CA ARG A 282 2.01 5.18 -22.82
C ARG A 282 2.14 3.66 -22.70
N ALA A 283 1.04 3.01 -22.33
CA ALA A 283 0.85 1.58 -22.56
C ALA A 283 0.61 1.37 -24.06
N VAL A 284 1.38 0.48 -24.68
CA VAL A 284 1.28 0.17 -26.11
C VAL A 284 1.12 -1.34 -26.31
N LYS A 285 0.18 -1.75 -27.15
CA LYS A 285 -0.10 -3.18 -27.38
C LYS A 285 0.64 -3.67 -28.63
N VAL A 286 1.38 -4.77 -28.50
CA VAL A 286 2.10 -5.36 -29.62
C VAL A 286 1.13 -6.12 -30.53
N LYS A 287 0.91 -5.60 -31.72
CA LYS A 287 0.12 -6.23 -32.78
C LYS A 287 0.95 -7.20 -33.58
N GLU A 288 2.19 -6.82 -33.90
CA GLU A 288 3.14 -7.60 -34.64
C GLU A 288 4.57 -7.29 -34.18
N CYS A 289 5.41 -8.31 -34.16
CA CYS A 289 6.85 -8.19 -33.90
C CYS A 289 7.60 -9.04 -34.89
N VAL A 290 8.61 -8.48 -35.56
CA VAL A 290 9.41 -9.20 -36.57
C VAL A 290 10.89 -8.84 -36.46
N ALA A 291 11.77 -9.79 -36.77
CA ALA A 291 13.20 -9.52 -36.85
C ALA A 291 13.52 -8.63 -38.04
N VAL A 292 14.35 -7.60 -37.83
CA VAL A 292 14.74 -6.69 -38.92
C VAL A 292 15.74 -7.38 -39.84
N PRO A 293 15.47 -7.48 -41.16
CA PRO A 293 16.38 -8.09 -42.12
C PRO A 293 17.78 -7.50 -42.05
N LYS A 294 18.82 -8.32 -42.06
CA LYS A 294 20.25 -7.94 -41.97
C LYS A 294 20.68 -7.39 -40.61
N SER A 295 19.82 -7.35 -39.60
CA SER A 295 20.20 -7.00 -38.24
C SER A 295 20.08 -8.23 -37.33
N LYS A 296 21.14 -8.52 -36.54
CA LYS A 296 21.08 -9.58 -35.53
C LYS A 296 20.57 -9.08 -34.17
N LYS A 297 20.32 -7.76 -34.05
CA LYS A 297 20.00 -7.11 -32.76
C LYS A 297 18.62 -6.48 -32.74
N LEU A 298 18.06 -6.11 -33.91
CA LEU A 298 16.85 -5.29 -33.97
C LEU A 298 15.60 -6.14 -34.18
N LEU A 299 14.59 -5.86 -33.38
CA LEU A 299 13.20 -6.22 -33.60
C LEU A 299 12.42 -4.97 -34.03
N GLN A 300 11.51 -5.14 -34.99
CA GLN A 300 10.54 -4.15 -35.41
C GLN A 300 9.20 -4.48 -34.81
N PHE A 301 8.61 -3.51 -34.14
CA PHE A 301 7.30 -3.61 -33.52
C PHE A 301 6.28 -2.80 -34.29
N THR A 302 5.12 -3.38 -34.54
CA THR A 302 3.88 -2.70 -34.92
C THR A 302 2.98 -2.63 -33.70
N LEU A 303 2.75 -1.43 -33.20
CA LEU A 303 2.13 -1.18 -31.92
C LEU A 303 0.82 -0.40 -32.07
N ASP A 304 -0.21 -0.82 -31.30
CA ASP A 304 -1.38 0.01 -31.03
C ASP A 304 -1.06 0.91 -29.82
N ASP A 305 -1.13 2.21 -30.01
CA ASP A 305 -0.93 3.24 -28.99
C ASP A 305 -2.22 4.02 -28.65
N GLY A 306 -3.37 3.49 -29.10
CA GLY A 306 -4.69 4.10 -28.87
C GLY A 306 -5.02 5.28 -29.79
N THR A 307 -4.15 5.68 -30.70
CA THR A 307 -4.40 6.79 -31.64
C THR A 307 -5.20 6.39 -32.88
N GLY A 308 -5.42 5.09 -33.08
CA GLY A 308 -6.08 4.54 -34.27
C GLY A 308 -5.15 4.34 -35.46
N THR A 309 -3.88 4.71 -35.35
CA THR A 309 -2.81 4.45 -36.34
C THR A 309 -1.72 3.62 -35.70
N ASP A 310 -1.25 2.60 -36.41
CA ASP A 310 -0.20 1.74 -35.88
C ASP A 310 1.13 2.48 -35.80
N ARG A 311 1.81 2.36 -34.66
CA ARG A 311 3.11 2.96 -34.40
C ARG A 311 4.21 1.94 -34.66
N THR A 312 5.26 2.34 -35.38
CA THR A 312 6.45 1.51 -35.57
C THR A 312 7.54 1.94 -34.58
N ILE A 313 8.06 0.98 -33.81
CA ILE A 313 9.25 1.16 -32.95
C ILE A 313 10.26 0.04 -33.27
N LEU A 314 11.54 0.42 -33.39
CA LEU A 314 12.66 -0.54 -33.48
C LEU A 314 13.38 -0.58 -32.14
N SER A 315 13.68 -1.80 -31.65
CA SER A 315 14.40 -2.01 -30.40
C SER A 315 15.52 -3.04 -30.57
N GLY A 316 16.65 -2.79 -29.91
CA GLY A 316 17.87 -3.63 -29.99
C GLY A 316 17.85 -4.87 -29.09
N ILE A 317 16.72 -5.54 -28.95
CA ILE A 317 16.48 -6.57 -27.94
C ILE A 317 16.36 -7.99 -28.47
N HIS A 318 16.69 -8.23 -29.74
CA HIS A 318 16.60 -9.57 -30.34
C HIS A 318 17.54 -10.62 -29.71
N ALA A 319 18.52 -10.19 -28.91
CA ALA A 319 19.36 -11.11 -28.14
C ALA A 319 18.68 -11.63 -26.88
N TYR A 320 17.57 -11.03 -26.46
CA TYR A 320 16.87 -11.30 -25.21
C TYR A 320 15.46 -11.85 -25.40
N TYR A 321 14.82 -11.60 -26.57
CA TYR A 321 13.44 -11.97 -26.84
C TYR A 321 13.27 -12.48 -28.28
N GLU A 322 12.51 -13.52 -28.44
CA GLU A 322 12.03 -13.93 -29.76
C GLU A 322 10.74 -13.14 -30.11
N PRO A 323 10.53 -12.79 -31.40
CA PRO A 323 9.36 -12.00 -31.83
C PRO A 323 8.01 -12.55 -31.35
N GLU A 324 7.84 -13.87 -31.38
CA GLU A 324 6.59 -14.57 -31.06
C GLU A 324 6.20 -14.44 -29.58
N GLU A 325 7.18 -14.25 -28.70
CA GLU A 325 6.96 -14.10 -27.25
C GLU A 325 6.33 -12.76 -26.91
N LEU A 326 6.47 -11.77 -27.78
CA LEU A 326 6.09 -10.37 -27.54
C LEU A 326 4.72 -10.01 -28.14
N VAL A 327 4.25 -10.74 -29.14
CA VAL A 327 2.96 -10.46 -29.77
C VAL A 327 1.82 -10.61 -28.77
N GLY A 328 0.92 -9.64 -28.73
CA GLY A 328 -0.22 -9.58 -27.82
C GLY A 328 0.09 -9.07 -26.41
N LYS A 329 1.35 -8.77 -26.09
CA LYS A 329 1.74 -8.15 -24.81
C LYS A 329 1.48 -6.65 -24.83
N THR A 330 1.29 -6.09 -23.63
CA THR A 330 1.19 -4.63 -23.43
C THR A 330 2.49 -4.14 -22.80
N LEU A 331 3.19 -3.26 -23.50
CA LEU A 331 4.50 -2.71 -23.13
C LEU A 331 4.37 -1.24 -22.72
N ILE A 332 5.42 -0.69 -22.13
CA ILE A 332 5.53 0.73 -21.87
C ILE A 332 6.47 1.36 -22.91
N ALA A 333 6.01 2.45 -23.52
CA ALA A 333 6.80 3.22 -24.48
C ALA A 333 6.74 4.71 -24.19
N ILE A 334 7.85 5.43 -24.50
CA ILE A 334 7.81 6.87 -24.65
C ILE A 334 7.45 7.17 -26.11
N THR A 335 6.35 7.91 -26.32
CA THR A 335 5.69 8.02 -27.62
C THR A 335 5.94 9.35 -28.32
N ASN A 336 6.43 10.37 -27.61
CA ASN A 336 6.68 11.71 -28.15
C ASN A 336 8.16 12.01 -28.46
N LEU A 337 8.96 10.97 -28.68
CA LEU A 337 10.31 11.16 -29.21
C LEU A 337 10.26 11.45 -30.70
N PRO A 338 11.17 12.32 -31.24
CA PRO A 338 11.25 12.57 -32.68
C PRO A 338 11.58 11.27 -33.43
N PRO A 339 10.97 11.05 -34.61
CA PRO A 339 11.23 9.88 -35.42
C PRO A 339 12.72 9.73 -35.75
N ARG A 340 13.23 8.49 -35.69
CA ARG A 340 14.62 8.16 -36.01
C ARG A 340 14.69 7.03 -37.03
N ALA A 341 15.38 7.27 -38.14
CA ALA A 341 15.61 6.25 -39.14
C ALA A 341 16.71 5.26 -38.71
N MET A 342 16.38 3.97 -38.65
CA MET A 342 17.30 2.88 -38.38
C MET A 342 17.14 1.78 -39.43
N MET A 343 18.20 1.38 -40.10
CA MET A 343 18.19 0.37 -41.18
C MET A 343 17.16 0.66 -42.29
N GLY A 344 16.84 1.95 -42.54
CA GLY A 344 15.86 2.37 -43.56
C GLY A 344 14.41 2.34 -43.10
N ILE A 345 14.16 2.02 -41.83
CA ILE A 345 12.83 2.00 -41.17
C ILE A 345 12.77 3.16 -40.17
N GLU A 346 11.68 3.89 -40.16
CA GLU A 346 11.46 4.99 -39.22
C GLU A 346 10.90 4.47 -37.90
N SER A 347 11.65 4.69 -36.80
CA SER A 347 11.24 4.36 -35.44
C SER A 347 10.65 5.56 -34.74
N CYS A 348 9.41 5.47 -34.27
CA CYS A 348 8.62 6.59 -33.72
C CYS A 348 8.38 6.42 -32.22
N GLY A 349 9.44 6.40 -31.42
CA GLY A 349 9.39 6.21 -29.97
C GLY A 349 10.44 5.24 -29.47
N MET A 350 10.35 4.87 -28.19
CA MET A 350 11.27 3.93 -27.55
C MET A 350 10.50 3.06 -26.54
N LEU A 351 10.75 1.75 -26.58
CA LEU A 351 10.28 0.83 -25.55
C LEU A 351 11.15 0.95 -24.31
N LEU A 352 10.54 0.89 -23.12
CA LEU A 352 11.26 0.92 -21.87
C LEU A 352 11.66 -0.48 -21.43
N SER A 353 12.87 -0.60 -20.91
CA SER A 353 13.41 -1.84 -20.37
C SER A 353 14.27 -1.56 -19.14
N ALA A 354 14.27 -2.50 -18.20
CA ALA A 354 15.20 -2.53 -17.09
C ALA A 354 16.41 -3.40 -17.47
N VAL A 355 17.60 -2.89 -17.21
CA VAL A 355 18.86 -3.58 -17.49
C VAL A 355 19.62 -3.78 -16.19
N CYS A 356 20.15 -4.98 -15.98
CA CYS A 356 21.02 -5.32 -14.85
C CYS A 356 22.09 -6.33 -15.30
N GLU A 357 23.12 -6.52 -14.47
CA GLU A 357 24.13 -7.57 -14.66
C GLU A 357 23.90 -8.68 -13.63
N GLU A 358 23.64 -9.88 -14.10
CA GLU A 358 23.51 -11.05 -13.25
C GLU A 358 24.61 -12.07 -13.58
N ASN A 359 25.43 -12.45 -12.60
CA ASN A 359 26.57 -13.34 -12.75
C ASN A 359 27.57 -12.93 -13.86
N GLY A 360 27.71 -11.62 -14.12
CA GLY A 360 28.62 -11.08 -15.13
C GLY A 360 28.03 -11.04 -16.56
N GLU A 361 26.75 -11.36 -16.73
CA GLU A 361 26.01 -11.25 -17.98
C GLU A 361 24.95 -10.18 -17.91
N GLU A 362 24.83 -9.36 -18.96
CA GLU A 362 23.77 -8.36 -19.07
C GLU A 362 22.40 -9.04 -19.25
N LYS A 363 21.44 -8.66 -18.43
CA LYS A 363 20.03 -9.06 -18.53
C LYS A 363 19.18 -7.83 -18.83
N LEU A 364 18.31 -7.97 -19.81
CA LEU A 364 17.37 -6.93 -20.20
C LEU A 364 15.94 -7.44 -20.06
N ASN A 365 15.10 -6.71 -19.33
CA ASN A 365 13.69 -7.02 -19.14
C ASN A 365 12.85 -5.86 -19.68
N LEU A 366 11.99 -6.12 -20.68
CA LEU A 366 11.00 -5.15 -21.14
C LEU A 366 10.03 -4.82 -20.01
N LEU A 367 9.71 -3.54 -19.83
CA LEU A 367 8.65 -3.14 -18.91
C LEU A 367 7.30 -3.45 -19.55
N MET A 368 6.62 -4.43 -18.99
CA MET A 368 5.31 -4.89 -19.44
C MET A 368 4.27 -4.56 -18.36
N VAL A 369 3.05 -4.34 -18.78
CA VAL A 369 1.88 -4.14 -17.91
C VAL A 369 0.81 -5.16 -18.25
N ASP A 370 -0.18 -5.30 -17.36
CA ASP A 370 -1.28 -6.23 -17.58
C ASP A 370 -2.05 -5.90 -18.87
N ASN A 371 -2.43 -6.94 -19.62
CA ASN A 371 -3.14 -6.80 -20.88
C ASN A 371 -4.57 -6.20 -20.74
N HIS A 372 -5.10 -6.06 -19.52
CA HIS A 372 -6.34 -5.32 -19.23
C HIS A 372 -6.15 -3.80 -19.36
N ILE A 373 -4.91 -3.31 -19.30
CA ILE A 373 -4.63 -1.89 -19.53
C ILE A 373 -4.82 -1.60 -21.02
N PRO A 374 -5.70 -0.66 -21.38
CA PRO A 374 -5.97 -0.36 -22.78
C PRO A 374 -4.76 0.30 -23.45
N ALA A 375 -4.59 0.04 -24.75
CA ALA A 375 -3.61 0.74 -25.57
C ALA A 375 -3.87 2.27 -25.51
N GLY A 376 -2.82 3.05 -25.38
CA GLY A 376 -2.87 4.50 -25.26
C GLY A 376 -3.05 5.02 -23.84
N ALA A 377 -3.24 4.15 -22.83
CA ALA A 377 -3.30 4.59 -21.44
C ALA A 377 -2.01 5.32 -21.05
N LYS A 378 -2.15 6.56 -20.54
CA LYS A 378 -1.02 7.38 -20.12
C LYS A 378 -0.50 6.94 -18.76
N LEU A 379 0.83 6.91 -18.60
CA LEU A 379 1.50 6.69 -17.33
C LEU A 379 1.96 8.04 -16.78
N TYR A 380 1.86 8.18 -15.46
CA TYR A 380 2.20 9.39 -14.72
C TYR A 380 3.31 9.11 -13.73
#